data_0095f418c1521b1b57ce97383374ecca
#
_entry.id   0095f418c1521b1b57ce97383374ecca
#
_cell.length_a   1.000
_cell.length_b   1.000
_cell.length_c   1.000
_cell.angle_alpha   90.00
_cell.angle_beta   90.00
_cell.angle_gamma   90.00
#
_symmetry.space_group_name_H-M   'P 1'
#
loop_
_entity.id
_entity.type
_entity.pdbx_description
1 polymer ?
#
loop_
_entity_poly.entity_id
_entity_poly.type
_entity_poly.pdbx_seq_one_letter_code
_entity_poly.pdbx_strand_id
1 'polypeptide(L)'
;MKRQYAVIGNPIGHSQSPYIHRLFAGQCQQKLEYTAKLVAMNEFRAVADAFFQEGGHGLNVTVPFKQDAFQYAEETTERATAAQAVNTLIRQDNGLITGDNTDGTGLVTDLLGNLNWELKAKRILVMGAGGAVRGILQDLLDQQPQHIVIANRTVEKALQLSRQFAGSGYILGCSLDMLDG
;
A
#
# COMPACT_ATOMS: atom_id res chain seq x y z
N MET A 1 3.82 28.07 8.31
CA MET A 1 2.79 27.57 7.35
C MET A 1 2.29 26.21 7.79
N LYS A 2 1.08 25.77 7.42
CA LYS A 2 0.62 24.39 7.62
C LYS A 2 1.25 23.50 6.53
N ARG A 3 1.79 22.34 6.91
CA ARG A 3 2.26 21.33 5.94
C ARG A 3 1.07 20.72 5.21
N GLN A 4 1.18 20.58 3.89
CA GLN A 4 0.12 20.07 3.02
C GLN A 4 0.30 18.59 2.74
N TYR A 5 -0.74 17.80 2.98
CA TYR A 5 -0.80 16.35 2.70
C TYR A 5 -2.15 16.01 2.05
N ALA A 6 -2.19 14.93 1.31
CA ALA A 6 -3.46 14.43 0.77
C ALA A 6 -3.46 12.90 0.62
N VAL A 7 -4.65 12.34 0.43
CA VAL A 7 -4.84 10.99 -0.11
C VAL A 7 -5.43 11.08 -1.51
N ILE A 8 -4.87 10.31 -2.43
CA ILE A 8 -5.30 10.19 -3.83
C ILE A 8 -5.91 8.81 -4.06
N GLY A 9 -7.04 8.76 -4.75
CA GLY A 9 -7.71 7.52 -5.14
C GLY A 9 -8.91 7.75 -6.05
N ASN A 10 -9.50 6.63 -6.53
CA ASN A 10 -10.75 6.64 -7.31
C ASN A 10 -11.50 5.31 -7.15
N PRO A 11 -12.63 5.28 -6.43
CA PRO A 11 -13.27 6.40 -5.71
C PRO A 11 -12.52 6.78 -4.43
N ILE A 12 -12.71 8.00 -3.92
CA ILE A 12 -12.03 8.49 -2.71
C ILE A 12 -12.98 9.12 -1.67
N GLY A 13 -14.22 9.40 -2.05
CA GLY A 13 -15.15 10.17 -1.21
C GLY A 13 -15.50 9.56 0.14
N HIS A 14 -15.27 8.26 0.33
CA HIS A 14 -15.49 7.54 1.60
C HIS A 14 -14.23 7.40 2.48
N SER A 15 -13.11 7.98 2.05
CA SER A 15 -11.84 7.87 2.78
C SER A 15 -11.91 8.55 4.14
N GLN A 16 -11.56 7.81 5.19
CA GLN A 16 -11.44 8.31 6.55
C GLN A 16 -10.06 8.95 6.83
N SER A 17 -9.12 8.88 5.89
CA SER A 17 -7.75 9.39 6.09
C SER A 17 -7.72 10.86 6.51
N PRO A 18 -8.49 11.80 5.92
CA PRO A 18 -8.49 13.18 6.37
C PRO A 18 -8.93 13.37 7.83
N TYR A 19 -9.88 12.57 8.27
CA TYR A 19 -10.34 12.61 9.67
C TYR A 19 -9.26 12.05 10.62
N ILE A 20 -8.72 10.87 10.30
CA ILE A 20 -7.72 10.18 11.12
C ILE A 20 -6.44 11.01 11.25
N HIS A 21 -5.92 11.53 10.14
CA HIS A 21 -4.70 12.36 10.17
C HIS A 21 -4.89 13.68 10.91
N ARG A 22 -6.11 14.25 10.93
CA ARG A 22 -6.42 15.43 11.76
C ARG A 22 -6.34 15.10 13.24
N LEU A 23 -6.85 13.92 13.65
CA LEU A 23 -6.74 13.47 15.05
C LEU A 23 -5.27 13.25 15.43
N PHE A 24 -4.50 12.56 14.61
CA PHE A 24 -3.06 12.35 14.84
C PHE A 24 -2.29 13.67 14.91
N ALA A 25 -2.61 14.62 14.03
CA ALA A 25 -2.00 15.95 14.05
C ALA A 25 -2.25 16.67 15.38
N GLY A 26 -3.48 16.56 15.91
CA GLY A 26 -3.82 17.10 17.23
C GLY A 26 -3.04 16.45 18.36
N GLN A 27 -2.95 15.12 18.38
CA GLN A 27 -2.20 14.36 19.39
C GLN A 27 -0.70 14.67 19.35
N CYS A 28 -0.12 14.78 18.14
CA CYS A 28 1.30 15.07 17.94
C CYS A 28 1.63 16.56 17.89
N GLN A 29 0.66 17.44 18.15
CA GLN A 29 0.80 18.91 18.10
C GLN A 29 1.40 19.40 16.76
N GLN A 30 1.06 18.74 15.65
CA GLN A 30 1.53 19.08 14.31
C GLN A 30 0.52 19.99 13.60
N LYS A 31 1.02 21.04 12.92
CA LYS A 31 0.21 21.95 12.10
C LYS A 31 0.21 21.46 10.66
N LEU A 32 -0.79 20.69 10.28
CA LEU A 32 -0.93 20.19 8.91
C LEU A 32 -2.35 20.39 8.37
N GLU A 33 -2.48 20.32 7.08
CA GLU A 33 -3.72 20.14 6.34
C GLU A 33 -3.67 18.84 5.58
N TYR A 34 -4.73 18.04 5.67
CA TYR A 34 -4.82 16.75 5.00
C TYR A 34 -6.16 16.66 4.28
N THR A 35 -6.12 16.47 2.97
CA THR A 35 -7.29 16.45 2.08
C THR A 35 -7.44 15.13 1.33
N ALA A 36 -8.62 14.88 0.75
CA ALA A 36 -8.85 13.79 -0.19
C ALA A 36 -8.99 14.36 -1.60
N LYS A 37 -8.28 13.78 -2.57
CA LYS A 37 -8.29 14.20 -3.97
C LYS A 37 -8.79 13.05 -4.86
N LEU A 38 -9.92 13.25 -5.51
CA LEU A 38 -10.38 12.36 -6.57
C LEU A 38 -9.53 12.61 -7.81
N VAL A 39 -9.00 11.54 -8.38
CA VAL A 39 -8.15 11.60 -9.58
C VAL A 39 -8.78 10.73 -10.68
N ALA A 40 -8.89 11.25 -11.89
CA ALA A 40 -9.35 10.46 -13.02
C ALA A 40 -8.30 9.43 -13.45
N MET A 41 -8.74 8.35 -14.09
CA MET A 41 -7.82 7.37 -14.66
C MET A 41 -6.88 8.07 -15.65
N ASN A 42 -5.60 7.71 -15.61
CA ASN A 42 -4.50 8.30 -16.41
C ASN A 42 -4.08 9.74 -16.04
N GLU A 43 -4.64 10.36 -15.00
CA GLU A 43 -4.27 11.71 -14.55
C GLU A 43 -3.37 11.71 -13.29
N PHE A 44 -3.01 10.54 -12.78
CA PHE A 44 -2.26 10.43 -11.52
C PHE A 44 -0.99 11.28 -11.52
N ARG A 45 -0.15 11.16 -12.56
CA ARG A 45 1.12 11.89 -12.65
C ARG A 45 0.92 13.40 -12.65
N ALA A 46 0.00 13.91 -13.47
CA ALA A 46 -0.27 15.34 -13.57
C ALA A 46 -0.77 15.93 -12.24
N VAL A 47 -1.65 15.19 -11.52
CA VAL A 47 -2.16 15.62 -10.23
C VAL A 47 -1.09 15.57 -9.15
N ALA A 48 -0.22 14.56 -9.15
CA ALA A 48 0.89 14.45 -8.21
C ALA A 48 1.92 15.57 -8.45
N ASP A 49 2.29 15.83 -9.72
CA ASP A 49 3.19 16.92 -10.08
C ASP A 49 2.65 18.27 -9.61
N ALA A 50 1.39 18.58 -9.90
CA ALA A 50 0.76 19.83 -9.46
C ALA A 50 0.78 19.95 -7.92
N PHE A 51 0.42 18.89 -7.21
CA PHE A 51 0.42 18.88 -5.75
C PHE A 51 1.80 19.19 -5.14
N PHE A 52 2.86 18.55 -5.64
CA PHE A 52 4.21 18.80 -5.15
C PHE A 52 4.78 20.16 -5.58
N GLN A 53 4.44 20.65 -6.77
CA GLN A 53 4.80 22.00 -7.25
C GLN A 53 4.13 23.10 -6.40
N GLU A 54 2.91 22.89 -5.93
CA GLU A 54 2.17 23.78 -5.03
C GLU A 54 2.69 23.74 -3.57
N GLY A 55 3.75 22.98 -3.29
CA GLY A 55 4.36 22.88 -1.97
C GLY A 55 3.83 21.73 -1.11
N GLY A 56 3.19 20.74 -1.69
CA GLY A 56 2.80 19.50 -1.02
C GLY A 56 4.01 18.78 -0.41
N HIS A 57 3.80 18.15 0.77
CA HIS A 57 4.86 17.48 1.52
C HIS A 57 4.77 15.95 1.38
N GLY A 58 3.58 15.40 1.18
CA GLY A 58 3.40 13.98 1.01
C GLY A 58 1.99 13.60 0.57
N LEU A 59 1.90 12.45 -0.11
CA LEU A 59 0.66 11.87 -0.61
C LEU A 59 0.51 10.44 -0.11
N ASN A 60 -0.64 10.10 0.46
CA ASN A 60 -1.06 8.71 0.49
C ASN A 60 -1.75 8.36 -0.84
N VAL A 61 -1.55 7.13 -1.27
CA VAL A 61 -2.09 6.63 -2.54
C VAL A 61 -2.86 5.35 -2.29
N THR A 62 -4.12 5.34 -2.75
CA THR A 62 -4.95 4.14 -2.68
C THR A 62 -5.39 3.67 -4.06
N VAL A 63 -6.30 2.73 -4.12
CA VAL A 63 -6.82 2.15 -5.37
C VAL A 63 -7.30 3.24 -6.34
N PRO A 64 -6.99 3.11 -7.65
CA PRO A 64 -6.21 2.05 -8.28
C PRO A 64 -4.71 2.38 -8.48
N PHE A 65 -4.20 3.49 -7.95
CA PHE A 65 -2.99 4.20 -8.37
C PHE A 65 -1.68 3.76 -7.68
N LYS A 66 -1.66 2.69 -6.86
CA LYS A 66 -0.43 2.29 -6.13
C LYS A 66 0.73 1.86 -7.05
N GLN A 67 0.43 1.32 -8.24
CA GLN A 67 1.45 1.00 -9.25
C GLN A 67 1.92 2.25 -10.00
N ASP A 68 0.99 3.18 -10.31
CA ASP A 68 1.36 4.47 -10.91
C ASP A 68 2.28 5.27 -9.95
N ALA A 69 1.99 5.23 -8.64
CA ALA A 69 2.83 5.86 -7.63
C ALA A 69 4.21 5.22 -7.51
N PHE A 70 4.32 3.89 -7.72
CA PHE A 70 5.60 3.20 -7.77
C PHE A 70 6.44 3.67 -8.97
N GLN A 71 5.82 3.84 -10.14
CA GLN A 71 6.49 4.35 -11.33
C GLN A 71 6.79 5.86 -11.25
N TYR A 72 6.06 6.58 -10.40
CA TYR A 72 6.23 8.03 -10.19
C TYR A 72 7.38 8.34 -9.26
N ALA A 73 7.60 7.56 -8.21
CA ALA A 73 8.64 7.76 -7.22
C ALA A 73 10.03 7.70 -7.86
N GLU A 74 10.91 8.64 -7.48
CA GLU A 74 12.29 8.69 -7.95
C GLU A 74 13.18 7.69 -7.19
N GLU A 75 12.85 7.45 -5.93
CA GLU A 75 13.46 6.44 -5.07
C GLU A 75 12.37 5.63 -4.37
N THR A 76 12.64 4.38 -4.05
CA THR A 76 11.68 3.51 -3.34
C THR A 76 12.36 2.77 -2.20
N THR A 77 11.60 2.55 -1.12
CA THR A 77 12.04 1.66 -0.05
C THR A 77 12.10 0.22 -0.53
N GLU A 78 12.85 -0.64 0.16
CA GLU A 78 12.96 -2.07 -0.17
C GLU A 78 11.58 -2.74 -0.23
N ARG A 79 10.70 -2.46 0.72
CA ARG A 79 9.33 -3.03 0.75
C ARG A 79 8.45 -2.51 -0.39
N ALA A 80 8.57 -1.25 -0.78
CA ALA A 80 7.86 -0.71 -1.94
C ALA A 80 8.39 -1.32 -3.25
N THR A 81 9.70 -1.56 -3.34
CA THR A 81 10.35 -2.25 -4.47
C THR A 81 9.88 -3.69 -4.57
N ALA A 82 9.86 -4.44 -3.47
CA ALA A 82 9.37 -5.81 -3.43
C ALA A 82 7.90 -5.91 -3.85
N ALA A 83 7.07 -4.97 -3.36
CA ALA A 83 5.65 -4.90 -3.71
C ALA A 83 5.39 -4.43 -5.14
N GLN A 84 6.31 -3.67 -5.75
CA GLN A 84 6.07 -2.88 -6.98
C GLN A 84 4.80 -2.04 -6.87
N ALA A 85 4.60 -1.47 -5.68
CA ALA A 85 3.44 -0.65 -5.34
C ALA A 85 3.81 0.32 -4.22
N VAL A 86 3.35 1.56 -4.32
CA VAL A 86 3.56 2.63 -3.34
C VAL A 86 2.23 3.11 -2.81
N ASN A 87 2.08 3.19 -1.49
CA ASN A 87 0.92 3.81 -0.84
C ASN A 87 1.24 5.16 -0.21
N THR A 88 2.52 5.54 -0.16
CA THR A 88 2.98 6.77 0.47
C THR A 88 4.10 7.39 -0.36
N LEU A 89 3.89 8.62 -0.84
CA LEU A 89 4.91 9.44 -1.49
C LEU A 89 5.35 10.54 -0.53
N ILE A 90 6.65 10.71 -0.38
CA ILE A 90 7.27 11.65 0.56
C ILE A 90 8.20 12.57 -0.20
N ARG A 91 7.97 13.89 -0.11
CA ARG A 91 8.92 14.87 -0.62
C ARG A 91 10.04 15.08 0.40
N GLN A 92 11.25 14.75 0.00
CA GLN A 92 12.45 14.95 0.79
C GLN A 92 12.91 16.43 0.78
N ASP A 93 13.78 16.80 1.70
CA ASP A 93 14.31 18.17 1.81
C ASP A 93 15.10 18.60 0.56
N ASN A 94 15.72 17.64 -0.15
CA ASN A 94 16.41 17.87 -1.43
C ASN A 94 15.45 17.95 -2.63
N GLY A 95 14.15 17.80 -2.41
CA GLY A 95 13.11 17.86 -3.43
C GLY A 95 12.76 16.52 -4.09
N LEU A 96 13.55 15.46 -3.88
CA LEU A 96 13.24 14.11 -4.41
C LEU A 96 11.95 13.55 -3.82
N ILE A 97 11.25 12.75 -4.62
CA ILE A 97 10.05 12.05 -4.19
C ILE A 97 10.37 10.58 -3.91
N THR A 98 10.36 10.22 -2.63
CA THR A 98 10.54 8.83 -2.19
C THR A 98 9.19 8.13 -2.06
N GLY A 99 9.10 6.91 -2.59
CA GLY A 99 7.94 6.03 -2.49
C GLY A 99 8.11 4.95 -1.42
N ASP A 100 7.09 4.77 -0.60
CA ASP A 100 7.05 3.73 0.43
C ASP A 100 5.75 2.92 0.37
N ASN A 101 5.78 1.71 0.92
CA ASN A 101 4.58 0.90 1.12
C ASN A 101 4.48 0.44 2.57
N THR A 102 3.51 0.99 3.28
CA THR A 102 3.28 0.75 4.70
C THR A 102 2.11 -0.21 4.97
N ASP A 103 1.47 -0.75 3.92
CA ASP A 103 0.27 -1.58 4.06
C ASP A 103 0.56 -2.86 4.85
N GLY A 104 1.65 -3.56 4.51
CA GLY A 104 2.02 -4.81 5.13
C GLY A 104 2.44 -4.63 6.58
N THR A 105 3.32 -3.67 6.84
CA THR A 105 3.72 -3.32 8.22
C THR A 105 2.52 -2.94 9.08
N GLY A 106 1.57 -2.17 8.53
CA GLY A 106 0.34 -1.81 9.24
C GLY A 106 -0.52 -3.02 9.57
N LEU A 107 -0.78 -3.89 8.58
CA LEU A 107 -1.55 -5.11 8.76
C LEU A 107 -0.90 -6.05 9.80
N VAL A 108 0.38 -6.34 9.67
CA VAL A 108 1.10 -7.25 10.58
C VAL A 108 1.12 -6.69 12.01
N THR A 109 1.33 -5.38 12.15
CA THR A 109 1.28 -4.73 13.47
C THR A 109 -0.09 -4.90 14.13
N ASP A 110 -1.17 -4.77 13.37
CA ASP A 110 -2.53 -4.95 13.89
C ASP A 110 -2.80 -6.41 14.27
N LEU A 111 -2.45 -7.35 13.38
CA LEU A 111 -2.66 -8.78 13.62
C LEU A 111 -1.91 -9.26 14.87
N LEU A 112 -0.63 -8.89 15.01
CA LEU A 112 0.20 -9.34 16.14
C LEU A 112 -0.07 -8.54 17.41
N GLY A 113 -0.19 -7.20 17.30
CA GLY A 113 -0.28 -6.31 18.44
C GLY A 113 -1.69 -6.17 19.02
N ASN A 114 -2.68 -5.91 18.17
CA ASN A 114 -4.06 -5.66 18.62
C ASN A 114 -4.89 -6.94 18.72
N LEU A 115 -4.75 -7.83 17.73
CA LEU A 115 -5.52 -9.08 17.71
C LEU A 115 -4.80 -10.24 18.41
N ASN A 116 -3.52 -10.09 18.74
CA ASN A 116 -2.68 -11.13 19.35
C ASN A 116 -2.68 -12.44 18.53
N TRP A 117 -2.73 -12.35 17.22
CA TRP A 117 -2.68 -13.52 16.35
C TRP A 117 -1.23 -13.98 16.18
N GLU A 118 -1.04 -15.30 16.11
CA GLU A 118 0.23 -15.90 15.75
C GLU A 118 0.20 -16.24 14.25
N LEU A 119 1.12 -15.69 13.47
CA LEU A 119 1.22 -15.94 12.02
C LEU A 119 2.25 -17.02 11.68
N LYS A 120 3.24 -17.25 12.55
CA LYS A 120 4.29 -18.24 12.35
C LYS A 120 3.70 -19.65 12.20
N ALA A 121 4.16 -20.36 11.17
CA ALA A 121 3.71 -21.72 10.81
C ALA A 121 2.20 -21.84 10.51
N LYS A 122 1.47 -20.72 10.35
CA LYS A 122 0.05 -20.75 9.95
C LYS A 122 -0.10 -20.83 8.44
N ARG A 123 -1.23 -21.37 8.02
CA ARG A 123 -1.68 -21.33 6.62
C ARG A 123 -2.49 -20.05 6.41
N ILE A 124 -2.12 -19.25 5.43
CA ILE A 124 -2.76 -17.95 5.17
C ILE A 124 -3.41 -17.99 3.79
N LEU A 125 -4.69 -17.68 3.72
CA LEU A 125 -5.41 -17.44 2.47
C LEU A 125 -5.57 -15.94 2.26
N VAL A 126 -5.12 -15.45 1.11
CA VAL A 126 -5.30 -14.07 0.68
C VAL A 126 -6.21 -14.04 -0.54
N MET A 127 -7.35 -13.37 -0.42
CA MET A 127 -8.31 -13.21 -1.51
C MET A 127 -8.06 -11.91 -2.28
N GLY A 128 -7.76 -12.03 -3.58
CA GLY A 128 -7.41 -10.91 -4.46
C GLY A 128 -5.94 -10.91 -4.87
N ALA A 129 -5.60 -10.10 -5.90
CA ALA A 129 -4.24 -9.95 -6.41
C ALA A 129 -3.99 -8.52 -6.92
N GLY A 130 -4.55 -7.54 -6.24
CA GLY A 130 -4.38 -6.11 -6.54
C GLY A 130 -3.24 -5.46 -5.76
N GLY A 131 -3.14 -4.13 -5.88
CA GLY A 131 -2.08 -3.34 -5.24
C GLY A 131 -2.05 -3.44 -3.71
N ALA A 132 -3.20 -3.66 -3.06
CA ALA A 132 -3.25 -3.89 -1.62
C ALA A 132 -2.58 -5.23 -1.24
N VAL A 133 -2.89 -6.31 -1.98
CA VAL A 133 -2.27 -7.63 -1.75
C VAL A 133 -0.76 -7.56 -1.98
N ARG A 134 -0.32 -6.94 -3.06
CA ARG A 134 1.12 -6.72 -3.32
C ARG A 134 1.83 -6.09 -2.13
N GLY A 135 1.20 -5.07 -1.52
CA GLY A 135 1.79 -4.31 -0.43
C GLY A 135 1.89 -5.05 0.90
N ILE A 136 1.20 -6.20 1.07
CA ILE A 136 1.20 -6.93 2.34
C ILE A 136 2.00 -8.25 2.30
N LEU A 137 2.31 -8.77 1.10
CA LEU A 137 2.85 -10.14 0.97
C LEU A 137 4.22 -10.29 1.61
N GLN A 138 5.15 -9.34 1.44
CA GLN A 138 6.49 -9.45 2.01
C GLN A 138 6.42 -9.47 3.55
N ASP A 139 5.71 -8.51 4.16
CA ASP A 139 5.59 -8.44 5.61
C ASP A 139 4.92 -9.70 6.21
N LEU A 140 3.95 -10.29 5.48
CA LEU A 140 3.33 -11.56 5.88
C LEU A 140 4.32 -12.74 5.77
N LEU A 141 5.12 -12.81 4.70
CA LEU A 141 6.11 -13.85 4.49
C LEU A 141 7.24 -13.78 5.53
N ASP A 142 7.62 -12.56 5.94
CA ASP A 142 8.61 -12.32 6.99
C ASP A 142 8.17 -12.87 8.36
N GLN A 143 6.85 -13.10 8.57
CA GLN A 143 6.32 -13.78 9.76
C GLN A 143 6.49 -15.31 9.72
N GLN A 144 7.12 -15.86 8.68
CA GLN A 144 7.38 -17.29 8.53
C GLN A 144 6.10 -18.15 8.61
N PRO A 145 5.05 -17.85 7.84
CA PRO A 145 3.87 -18.72 7.76
C PRO A 145 4.28 -20.08 7.16
N GLN A 146 3.47 -21.11 7.37
CA GLN A 146 3.67 -22.40 6.73
C GLN A 146 3.59 -22.26 5.21
N HIS A 147 2.56 -21.55 4.74
CA HIS A 147 2.42 -21.14 3.34
C HIS A 147 1.36 -20.03 3.21
N ILE A 148 1.43 -19.30 2.11
CA ILE A 148 0.40 -18.35 1.68
C ILE A 148 -0.22 -18.84 0.38
N VAL A 149 -1.55 -18.87 0.31
CA VAL A 149 -2.31 -19.09 -0.93
C VAL A 149 -2.96 -17.79 -1.34
N ILE A 150 -2.71 -17.35 -2.58
CA ILE A 150 -3.38 -16.21 -3.20
C ILE A 150 -4.45 -16.74 -4.12
N ALA A 151 -5.72 -16.47 -3.81
CA ALA A 151 -6.84 -16.81 -4.68
C ALA A 151 -7.39 -15.57 -5.38
N ASN A 152 -7.56 -15.61 -6.70
CA ASN A 152 -8.08 -14.47 -7.44
C ASN A 152 -8.96 -14.91 -8.61
N ARG A 153 -9.98 -14.10 -8.94
CA ARG A 153 -10.86 -14.32 -10.11
C ARG A 153 -10.08 -14.44 -11.42
N THR A 154 -9.06 -13.60 -11.62
CA THR A 154 -8.11 -13.70 -12.73
C THR A 154 -6.88 -14.43 -12.22
N VAL A 155 -6.83 -15.74 -12.46
CA VAL A 155 -5.79 -16.63 -11.90
C VAL A 155 -4.38 -16.18 -12.26
N GLU A 156 -4.17 -15.64 -13.46
CA GLU A 156 -2.88 -15.17 -13.95
C GLU A 156 -2.25 -14.14 -13.02
N LYS A 157 -3.06 -13.25 -12.41
CA LYS A 157 -2.59 -12.25 -11.45
C LYS A 157 -2.10 -12.89 -10.15
N ALA A 158 -2.79 -13.93 -9.66
CA ALA A 158 -2.37 -14.68 -8.48
C ALA A 158 -1.07 -15.45 -8.74
N LEU A 159 -0.97 -16.11 -9.89
CA LEU A 159 0.24 -16.81 -10.34
C LEU A 159 1.43 -15.85 -10.53
N GLN A 160 1.20 -14.66 -11.07
CA GLN A 160 2.24 -13.65 -11.21
C GLN A 160 2.78 -13.21 -9.84
N LEU A 161 1.89 -12.95 -8.88
CA LEU A 161 2.30 -12.58 -7.53
C LEU A 161 3.05 -13.71 -6.82
N SER A 162 2.56 -14.95 -6.90
CA SER A 162 3.25 -16.08 -6.28
C SER A 162 4.66 -16.27 -6.83
N ARG A 163 4.88 -16.05 -8.13
CA ARG A 163 6.22 -16.09 -8.75
C ARG A 163 7.11 -14.94 -8.29
N GLN A 164 6.55 -13.74 -8.19
CA GLN A 164 7.29 -12.55 -7.74
C GLN A 164 7.87 -12.72 -6.33
N PHE A 165 7.12 -13.36 -5.43
CA PHE A 165 7.49 -13.55 -4.03
C PHE A 165 8.03 -14.97 -3.72
N ALA A 166 8.24 -15.83 -4.73
CA ALA A 166 8.70 -17.21 -4.52
C ALA A 166 10.05 -17.33 -3.79
N GLY A 167 10.91 -16.33 -3.90
CA GLY A 167 12.20 -16.27 -3.18
C GLY A 167 12.07 -15.92 -1.68
N SER A 168 10.93 -15.40 -1.24
CA SER A 168 10.71 -14.96 0.15
C SER A 168 10.00 -16.00 1.02
N GLY A 169 9.45 -17.09 0.44
CA GLY A 169 8.79 -18.15 1.19
C GLY A 169 7.84 -19.01 0.33
N TYR A 170 7.12 -19.92 0.99
CA TYR A 170 6.21 -20.83 0.27
C TYR A 170 4.88 -20.13 -0.02
N ILE A 171 4.66 -19.77 -1.28
CA ILE A 171 3.52 -19.01 -1.75
C ILE A 171 2.97 -19.62 -3.05
N LEU A 172 1.64 -19.76 -3.13
CA LEU A 172 0.91 -20.35 -4.24
C LEU A 172 -0.15 -19.39 -4.77
N GLY A 173 -0.38 -19.42 -6.07
CA GLY A 173 -1.50 -18.71 -6.71
C GLY A 173 -2.52 -19.70 -7.26
N CYS A 174 -3.82 -19.43 -7.10
CA CYS A 174 -4.89 -20.25 -7.64
C CYS A 174 -6.10 -19.41 -8.09
N SER A 175 -7.05 -20.04 -8.78
CA SER A 175 -8.38 -19.47 -9.01
C SER A 175 -9.25 -19.61 -7.76
N LEU A 176 -10.33 -18.82 -7.68
CA LEU A 176 -11.30 -18.92 -6.58
C LEU A 176 -12.00 -20.30 -6.56
N ASP A 177 -12.26 -20.88 -7.72
CA ASP A 177 -12.94 -22.18 -7.86
C ASP A 177 -12.13 -23.36 -7.28
N MET A 178 -10.82 -23.17 -7.07
CA MET A 178 -9.96 -24.19 -6.44
C MET A 178 -10.03 -24.18 -4.91
N LEU A 179 -10.82 -23.30 -4.32
CA LEU A 179 -11.03 -23.25 -2.86
C LEU A 179 -12.17 -24.17 -2.39
N ASP A 180 -12.98 -24.69 -3.30
CA ASP A 180 -14.10 -25.60 -3.02
C ASP A 180 -13.57 -27.05 -2.97
N GLY A 181 -12.82 -27.38 -1.90
CA GLY A 181 -12.25 -28.71 -1.73
C GLY A 181 -11.87 -29.05 -0.30
#